data_ceb5bb6cbf8ac84889c9217f217e26d6
#
_entry.id   ceb5bb6cbf8ac84889c9217f217e26d6
#
_cell.length_a   1.000
_cell.length_b   1.000
_cell.length_c   1.000
_cell.angle_alpha   90.00
_cell.angle_beta   90.00
_cell.angle_gamma   90.00
#
_symmetry.space_group_name_H-M   'P 1'
#
loop_
_entity.id
_entity.type
_entity.pdbx_description
1 polymer ?
#
loop_
_entity_poly.entity_id
_entity_poly.type
_entity_poly.pdbx_seq_one_letter_code
_entity_poly.pdbx_strand_id
1 'polypeptide(L)'
;MILGASILQLPAIRKAKEMGLQVITVDMDENAIGFKEEGIICEVISTIDSEKILEAAKKHNIDGIMTLASDMPMRSVAIVAKEMGLVGITEQTALNATNKAEMRQCLKESGVPIPQFFRVSSKEEYEEAIDYFKTSKLKCIVKPADNSGSRGVDLLSDLSDEELISRAYEYSKSYSRGGDIVVEEYMEGPEVSVETLSVDGECHIIQITDKLTTGAPYFVEMGHSEPSAQPEDIKVRISEVASAAVKAIGIENGPSHTEIKVT
;
A
#
# COMPACT_ATOMS: atom_id res chain seq x y z
N MET A 1 8.11 -17.50 7.90
CA MET A 1 7.19 -16.77 8.80
C MET A 1 6.19 -15.97 7.97
N ILE A 2 4.91 -15.95 8.34
CA ILE A 2 3.84 -15.18 7.68
C ILE A 2 3.24 -14.21 8.70
N LEU A 3 3.26 -12.91 8.41
CA LEU A 3 2.66 -11.88 9.24
C LEU A 3 1.20 -11.67 8.85
N GLY A 4 0.32 -11.85 9.82
CA GLY A 4 -1.12 -11.93 9.69
C GLY A 4 -1.62 -13.38 9.65
N ALA A 5 -2.72 -13.65 10.35
CA ALA A 5 -3.37 -14.96 10.41
C ALA A 5 -4.90 -14.86 10.21
N SER A 6 -5.38 -13.79 9.58
CA SER A 6 -6.79 -13.59 9.25
C SER A 6 -7.23 -14.51 8.10
N ILE A 7 -8.48 -14.44 7.74
CA ILE A 7 -9.04 -15.17 6.60
C ILE A 7 -8.30 -14.85 5.29
N LEU A 8 -7.73 -13.64 5.16
CA LEU A 8 -7.02 -13.21 3.97
C LEU A 8 -5.64 -13.87 3.82
N GLN A 9 -4.95 -14.19 4.93
CA GLN A 9 -3.67 -14.89 4.91
C GLN A 9 -3.81 -16.41 4.88
N LEU A 10 -4.99 -16.95 5.20
CA LEU A 10 -5.24 -18.38 5.28
C LEU A 10 -4.85 -19.17 4.00
N PRO A 11 -5.13 -18.67 2.77
CA PRO A 11 -4.67 -19.37 1.56
C PRO A 11 -3.15 -19.52 1.47
N ALA A 12 -2.38 -18.50 1.85
CA ALA A 12 -0.92 -18.55 1.83
C ALA A 12 -0.38 -19.50 2.93
N ILE A 13 -0.97 -19.49 4.12
CA ILE A 13 -0.62 -20.41 5.21
C ILE A 13 -0.79 -21.86 4.73
N ARG A 14 -1.92 -22.17 4.11
CA ARG A 14 -2.21 -23.51 3.56
C ARG A 14 -1.25 -23.88 2.43
N LYS A 15 -1.00 -22.92 1.51
CA LYS A 15 -0.09 -23.16 0.41
C LYS A 15 1.34 -23.43 0.87
N ALA A 16 1.83 -22.67 1.83
CA ALA A 16 3.15 -22.90 2.43
C ALA A 16 3.26 -24.30 3.06
N LYS A 17 2.21 -24.77 3.76
CA LYS A 17 2.13 -26.15 4.29
C LYS A 17 2.17 -27.20 3.16
N GLU A 18 1.37 -27.00 2.10
CA GLU A 18 1.36 -27.90 0.93
C GLU A 18 2.75 -27.99 0.27
N MET A 19 3.52 -26.92 0.30
CA MET A 19 4.90 -26.88 -0.19
C MET A 19 5.91 -27.60 0.75
N GLY A 20 5.44 -28.14 1.88
CA GLY A 20 6.28 -28.82 2.87
C GLY A 20 7.08 -27.87 3.76
N LEU A 21 6.73 -26.58 3.81
CA LEU A 21 7.41 -25.60 4.65
C LEU A 21 6.89 -25.68 6.09
N GLN A 22 7.79 -25.50 7.07
CA GLN A 22 7.39 -25.22 8.43
C GLN A 22 6.85 -23.78 8.52
N VAL A 23 5.59 -23.65 8.84
CA VAL A 23 4.92 -22.35 8.87
C VAL A 23 4.86 -21.81 10.29
N ILE A 24 5.34 -20.57 10.46
CA ILE A 24 5.14 -19.75 11.67
C ILE A 24 4.24 -18.61 11.27
N THR A 25 3.11 -18.44 11.96
CA THR A 25 2.17 -17.33 11.74
C THR A 25 2.19 -16.38 12.92
N VAL A 26 2.05 -15.09 12.62
CA VAL A 26 2.08 -14.01 13.62
C VAL A 26 0.81 -13.18 13.48
N ASP A 27 0.05 -13.04 14.55
CA ASP A 27 -1.10 -12.14 14.60
C ASP A 27 -1.30 -11.63 16.03
N MET A 28 -1.91 -10.46 16.20
CA MET A 28 -2.24 -9.92 17.52
C MET A 28 -3.51 -10.54 18.11
N ASP A 29 -4.37 -11.10 17.28
CA ASP A 29 -5.58 -11.80 17.70
C ASP A 29 -5.26 -13.29 17.98
N GLU A 30 -5.28 -13.69 19.24
CA GLU A 30 -5.07 -15.08 19.65
C GLU A 30 -6.10 -16.05 19.06
N ASN A 31 -7.24 -15.55 18.61
CA ASN A 31 -8.33 -16.32 18.02
C ASN A 31 -8.31 -16.27 16.48
N ALA A 32 -7.27 -15.70 15.87
CA ALA A 32 -7.14 -15.60 14.42
C ALA A 32 -7.40 -16.96 13.75
N ILE A 33 -8.18 -16.95 12.66
CA ILE A 33 -8.58 -18.19 11.99
C ILE A 33 -7.38 -19.00 11.46
N GLY A 34 -6.33 -18.33 11.05
CA GLY A 34 -5.09 -18.96 10.60
C GLY A 34 -4.40 -19.76 11.69
N PHE A 35 -4.57 -19.40 12.97
CA PHE A 35 -4.01 -20.14 14.10
C PHE A 35 -4.70 -21.48 14.34
N LYS A 36 -5.85 -21.72 13.73
CA LYS A 36 -6.57 -22.99 13.81
C LYS A 36 -6.04 -24.04 12.83
N GLU A 37 -5.13 -23.68 11.95
CA GLU A 37 -4.49 -24.63 11.04
C GLU A 37 -3.54 -25.57 11.79
N GLU A 38 -3.71 -26.87 11.60
CA GLU A 38 -2.87 -27.86 12.26
C GLU A 38 -1.42 -27.84 11.76
N GLY A 39 -0.45 -28.11 12.64
CA GLY A 39 0.95 -28.27 12.29
C GLY A 39 1.70 -26.97 12.00
N ILE A 40 1.17 -25.83 12.40
CA ILE A 40 1.85 -24.53 12.35
C ILE A 40 2.28 -24.07 13.75
N ILE A 41 3.18 -23.11 13.80
CA ILE A 41 3.58 -22.40 15.02
C ILE A 41 2.87 -21.06 15.04
N CYS A 42 2.26 -20.70 16.17
CA CYS A 42 1.53 -19.46 16.35
C CYS A 42 2.27 -18.56 17.34
N GLU A 43 2.47 -17.29 16.96
CA GLU A 43 3.05 -16.25 17.81
C GLU A 43 2.04 -15.10 17.91
N VAL A 44 1.58 -14.82 19.16
CA VAL A 44 0.61 -13.74 19.41
C VAL A 44 1.36 -12.43 19.60
N ILE A 45 1.61 -11.75 18.48
CA ILE A 45 2.38 -10.51 18.40
C ILE A 45 1.70 -9.60 17.37
N SER A 46 1.71 -8.28 17.62
CA SER A 46 1.26 -7.32 16.62
C SER A 46 2.19 -7.34 15.40
N THR A 47 1.64 -7.43 14.21
CA THR A 47 2.38 -7.50 12.94
C THR A 47 3.18 -6.25 12.61
N ILE A 48 3.04 -5.18 13.40
CA ILE A 48 3.82 -3.94 13.32
C ILE A 48 4.82 -3.77 14.48
N ASP A 49 4.89 -4.71 15.42
CA ASP A 49 5.91 -4.75 16.49
C ASP A 49 7.16 -5.47 15.97
N SER A 50 7.97 -4.75 15.21
CA SER A 50 9.13 -5.31 14.51
C SER A 50 10.18 -5.91 15.47
N GLU A 51 10.31 -5.39 16.68
CA GLU A 51 11.26 -5.91 17.69
C GLU A 51 10.85 -7.31 18.13
N LYS A 52 9.60 -7.49 18.56
CA LYS A 52 9.12 -8.82 18.98
C LYS A 52 9.04 -9.82 17.82
N ILE A 53 8.70 -9.34 16.61
CA ILE A 53 8.73 -10.19 15.42
C ILE A 53 10.16 -10.68 15.15
N LEU A 54 11.17 -9.80 15.26
CA LEU A 54 12.57 -10.16 15.09
C LEU A 54 13.02 -11.18 16.14
N GLU A 55 12.62 -11.01 17.40
CA GLU A 55 12.90 -11.98 18.47
C GLU A 55 12.28 -13.35 18.15
N ALA A 56 11.02 -13.39 17.72
CA ALA A 56 10.35 -14.61 17.31
C ALA A 56 11.00 -15.23 16.06
N ALA A 57 11.40 -14.42 15.08
CA ALA A 57 12.09 -14.86 13.88
C ALA A 57 13.44 -15.54 14.21
N LYS A 58 14.23 -14.94 15.10
CA LYS A 58 15.49 -15.52 15.60
C LYS A 58 15.25 -16.80 16.40
N LYS A 59 14.25 -16.81 17.30
CA LYS A 59 13.86 -17.99 18.10
C LYS A 59 13.57 -19.21 17.21
N HIS A 60 12.89 -18.99 16.09
CA HIS A 60 12.50 -20.06 15.17
C HIS A 60 13.48 -20.28 14.02
N ASN A 61 14.56 -19.48 13.94
CA ASN A 61 15.58 -19.56 12.88
C ASN A 61 14.95 -19.65 11.49
N ILE A 62 14.11 -18.65 11.15
CA ILE A 62 13.35 -18.65 9.90
C ILE A 62 14.23 -18.48 8.66
N ASP A 63 13.83 -19.09 7.54
CA ASP A 63 14.49 -18.96 6.22
C ASP A 63 13.82 -17.93 5.31
N GLY A 64 12.66 -17.41 5.72
CA GLY A 64 11.92 -16.40 4.95
C GLY A 64 10.78 -15.78 5.74
N ILE A 65 10.44 -14.54 5.38
CA ILE A 65 9.35 -13.79 6.00
C ILE A 65 8.53 -13.07 4.93
N MET A 66 7.21 -13.05 5.12
CA MET A 66 6.30 -12.37 4.21
C MET A 66 5.03 -11.89 4.90
N THR A 67 4.30 -11.02 4.24
CA THR A 67 2.90 -10.69 4.52
C THR A 67 2.11 -10.62 3.22
N LEU A 68 0.80 -10.64 3.30
CA LEU A 68 -0.11 -10.39 2.17
C LEU A 68 -1.41 -9.77 2.67
N ALA A 69 -2.12 -9.09 1.77
CA ALA A 69 -3.39 -8.40 2.04
C ALA A 69 -3.32 -7.34 3.15
N SER A 70 -2.12 -6.83 3.47
CA SER A 70 -1.92 -5.76 4.44
C SER A 70 -0.58 -5.06 4.20
N ASP A 71 -0.56 -3.73 4.14
CA ASP A 71 0.63 -2.93 3.82
C ASP A 71 1.55 -2.72 5.03
N MET A 72 0.96 -2.41 6.19
CA MET A 72 1.74 -2.00 7.36
C MET A 72 2.75 -3.03 7.86
N PRO A 73 2.48 -4.36 7.82
CA PRO A 73 3.46 -5.36 8.22
C PRO A 73 4.71 -5.40 7.33
N MET A 74 4.67 -4.82 6.12
CA MET A 74 5.84 -4.80 5.23
C MET A 74 7.06 -4.12 5.84
N ARG A 75 6.88 -3.14 6.72
CA ARG A 75 8.00 -2.51 7.45
C ARG A 75 8.67 -3.50 8.40
N SER A 76 7.88 -4.31 9.11
CA SER A 76 8.42 -5.37 9.96
C SER A 76 9.10 -6.48 9.14
N VAL A 77 8.52 -6.85 7.99
CA VAL A 77 9.12 -7.80 7.04
C VAL A 77 10.51 -7.31 6.60
N ALA A 78 10.62 -6.04 6.20
CA ALA A 78 11.89 -5.48 5.73
C ALA A 78 12.97 -5.45 6.82
N ILE A 79 12.62 -5.04 8.04
CA ILE A 79 13.53 -5.02 9.20
C ILE A 79 14.05 -6.43 9.49
N VAL A 80 13.15 -7.41 9.59
CA VAL A 80 13.52 -8.80 9.91
C VAL A 80 14.34 -9.43 8.80
N ALA A 81 13.96 -9.20 7.53
CA ALA A 81 14.73 -9.72 6.40
C ALA A 81 16.18 -9.20 6.41
N LYS A 82 16.35 -7.88 6.63
CA LYS A 82 17.68 -7.26 6.76
C LYS A 82 18.49 -7.84 7.91
N GLU A 83 17.92 -7.87 9.12
CA GLU A 83 18.62 -8.33 10.34
C GLU A 83 19.01 -9.81 10.31
N MET A 84 18.29 -10.63 9.56
CA MET A 84 18.55 -12.05 9.41
C MET A 84 19.23 -12.42 8.08
N GLY A 85 19.51 -11.44 7.21
CA GLY A 85 20.14 -11.71 5.91
C GLY A 85 19.25 -12.50 4.94
N LEU A 86 17.93 -12.32 5.04
CA LEU A 86 16.94 -12.98 4.18
C LEU A 86 16.67 -12.17 2.92
N VAL A 87 16.17 -12.83 1.87
CA VAL A 87 15.65 -12.15 0.68
C VAL A 87 14.45 -11.29 1.07
N GLY A 88 14.42 -10.05 0.61
CA GLY A 88 13.35 -9.10 0.89
C GLY A 88 13.65 -7.72 0.34
N ILE A 89 12.76 -6.79 0.61
CA ILE A 89 12.93 -5.36 0.27
C ILE A 89 13.65 -4.62 1.40
N THR A 90 14.24 -3.47 1.09
CA THR A 90 14.86 -2.60 2.09
C THR A 90 13.82 -1.90 2.97
N GLU A 91 14.23 -1.40 4.13
CA GLU A 91 13.37 -0.58 4.99
C GLU A 91 12.88 0.68 4.28
N GLN A 92 13.75 1.31 3.47
CA GLN A 92 13.37 2.49 2.68
C GLN A 92 12.34 2.12 1.61
N THR A 93 12.51 0.99 0.91
CA THR A 93 11.53 0.47 -0.05
C THR A 93 10.18 0.22 0.62
N ALA A 94 10.17 -0.41 1.81
CA ALA A 94 8.96 -0.63 2.57
C ALA A 94 8.27 0.68 2.98
N LEU A 95 9.04 1.70 3.37
CA LEU A 95 8.52 3.04 3.68
C LEU A 95 7.92 3.69 2.43
N ASN A 96 8.66 3.72 1.32
CA ASN A 96 8.19 4.28 0.04
C ASN A 96 6.90 3.60 -0.45
N ALA A 97 6.78 2.29 -0.27
CA ALA A 97 5.60 1.53 -0.69
C ALA A 97 4.37 1.72 0.24
N THR A 98 4.57 2.08 1.51
CA THR A 98 3.51 2.11 2.53
C THR A 98 3.18 3.50 3.07
N ASN A 99 3.87 4.55 2.62
CA ASN A 99 3.60 5.95 2.94
C ASN A 99 3.38 6.74 1.65
N LYS A 100 2.18 7.31 1.48
CA LYS A 100 1.79 7.98 0.24
C LYS A 100 2.62 9.23 -0.07
N ALA A 101 3.08 9.95 0.95
CA ALA A 101 3.93 11.12 0.76
C ALA A 101 5.33 10.72 0.26
N GLU A 102 5.93 9.71 0.90
CA GLU A 102 7.22 9.16 0.48
C GLU A 102 7.13 8.54 -0.92
N MET A 103 6.05 7.78 -1.18
CA MET A 103 5.77 7.20 -2.50
C MET A 103 5.72 8.27 -3.59
N ARG A 104 4.90 9.32 -3.39
CA ARG A 104 4.77 10.40 -4.37
C ARG A 104 6.10 11.12 -4.63
N GLN A 105 6.88 11.36 -3.58
CA GLN A 105 8.19 12.00 -3.70
C GLN A 105 9.15 11.11 -4.50
N CYS A 106 9.24 9.84 -4.17
CA CYS A 106 10.09 8.86 -4.84
C CYS A 106 9.73 8.71 -6.33
N LEU A 107 8.44 8.60 -6.65
CA LEU A 107 7.95 8.50 -8.02
C LEU A 107 8.23 9.79 -8.83
N LYS A 108 8.06 10.97 -8.21
CA LYS A 108 8.37 12.28 -8.81
C LYS A 108 9.84 12.40 -9.19
N GLU A 109 10.73 12.05 -8.26
CA GLU A 109 12.20 12.11 -8.49
C GLU A 109 12.65 11.15 -9.58
N SER A 110 11.93 10.06 -9.77
CA SER A 110 12.20 9.06 -10.81
C SER A 110 11.50 9.35 -12.14
N GLY A 111 10.74 10.44 -12.25
CA GLY A 111 10.03 10.82 -13.47
C GLY A 111 8.82 9.95 -13.83
N VAL A 112 8.30 9.19 -12.87
CA VAL A 112 7.05 8.42 -13.05
C VAL A 112 5.87 9.38 -13.04
N PRO A 113 4.87 9.24 -13.93
CA PRO A 113 3.67 10.07 -13.93
C PRO A 113 2.91 9.96 -12.61
N ILE A 114 2.66 11.10 -11.98
CA ILE A 114 1.91 11.22 -10.72
C ILE A 114 1.00 12.45 -10.78
N PRO A 115 -0.07 12.52 -9.96
CA PRO A 115 -0.83 13.75 -9.79
C PRO A 115 0.01 14.82 -9.09
N GLN A 116 -0.36 16.09 -9.26
CA GLN A 116 0.18 17.14 -8.41
C GLN A 116 -0.15 16.84 -6.94
N PHE A 117 0.83 16.93 -6.04
CA PHE A 117 0.62 16.59 -4.65
C PHE A 117 1.40 17.50 -3.70
N PHE A 118 0.92 17.55 -2.46
CA PHE A 118 1.56 18.20 -1.32
C PHE A 118 1.57 17.24 -0.14
N ARG A 119 2.74 17.08 0.50
CA ARG A 119 2.85 16.52 1.84
C ARG A 119 2.51 17.62 2.82
N VAL A 120 1.69 17.33 3.79
CA VAL A 120 1.17 18.30 4.75
C VAL A 120 1.34 17.74 6.16
N SER A 121 2.14 18.41 6.96
CA SER A 121 2.41 18.09 8.37
C SER A 121 1.73 19.07 9.33
N SER A 122 1.49 20.30 8.87
CA SER A 122 0.87 21.39 9.63
C SER A 122 -0.38 21.95 8.95
N LYS A 123 -1.13 22.76 9.69
CA LYS A 123 -2.31 23.43 9.14
C LYS A 123 -1.94 24.52 8.14
N GLU A 124 -0.85 25.21 8.35
CA GLU A 124 -0.32 26.22 7.45
C GLU A 124 0.03 25.62 6.09
N GLU A 125 0.74 24.48 6.08
CA GLU A 125 1.05 23.74 4.83
C GLU A 125 -0.22 23.24 4.14
N TYR A 126 -1.26 22.89 4.90
CA TYR A 126 -2.55 22.53 4.35
C TYR A 126 -3.22 23.70 3.63
N GLU A 127 -3.25 24.86 4.25
CA GLU A 127 -3.81 26.10 3.67
C GLU A 127 -3.06 26.47 2.39
N GLU A 128 -1.74 26.39 2.35
CA GLU A 128 -0.93 26.62 1.15
C GLU A 128 -1.28 25.63 0.01
N ALA A 129 -1.45 24.34 0.35
CA ALA A 129 -1.87 23.34 -0.63
C ALA A 129 -3.26 23.63 -1.20
N ILE A 130 -4.22 23.99 -0.35
CA ILE A 130 -5.58 24.35 -0.76
C ILE A 130 -5.58 25.60 -1.66
N ASP A 131 -4.80 26.62 -1.33
CA ASP A 131 -4.66 27.83 -2.14
C ASP A 131 -4.08 27.55 -3.51
N TYR A 132 -3.12 26.62 -3.61
CA TYR A 132 -2.65 26.13 -4.90
C TYR A 132 -3.79 25.54 -5.74
N PHE A 133 -4.59 24.63 -5.17
CA PHE A 133 -5.69 24.00 -5.90
C PHE A 133 -6.83 24.95 -6.22
N LYS A 134 -7.13 25.93 -5.35
CA LYS A 134 -8.05 27.06 -5.66
C LYS A 134 -7.58 27.85 -6.88
N THR A 135 -6.29 28.22 -6.91
CA THR A 135 -5.71 29.01 -7.99
C THR A 135 -5.66 28.25 -9.32
N SER A 136 -5.28 26.98 -9.28
CA SER A 136 -5.21 26.11 -10.47
C SER A 136 -6.57 25.61 -10.94
N LYS A 137 -7.64 25.83 -10.18
CA LYS A 137 -9.02 25.37 -10.45
C LYS A 137 -9.12 23.84 -10.61
N LEU A 138 -8.27 23.12 -9.91
CA LEU A 138 -8.27 21.65 -9.87
C LEU A 138 -9.01 21.17 -8.62
N LYS A 139 -9.80 20.11 -8.77
CA LYS A 139 -10.33 19.38 -7.61
C LYS A 139 -9.17 18.68 -6.92
N CYS A 140 -9.23 18.53 -5.60
CA CYS A 140 -8.22 17.79 -4.88
C CYS A 140 -8.83 16.79 -3.89
N ILE A 141 -8.06 15.79 -3.54
CA ILE A 141 -8.40 14.77 -2.56
C ILE A 141 -7.43 14.88 -1.37
N VAL A 142 -7.98 14.78 -0.17
CA VAL A 142 -7.23 14.81 1.08
C VAL A 142 -7.22 13.41 1.68
N LYS A 143 -6.07 12.91 2.08
CA LYS A 143 -5.95 11.55 2.62
C LYS A 143 -4.78 11.39 3.58
N PRO A 144 -4.86 10.48 4.58
CA PRO A 144 -3.72 10.16 5.42
C PRO A 144 -2.54 9.61 4.60
N ALA A 145 -1.33 9.99 4.97
CA ALA A 145 -0.13 9.49 4.28
C ALA A 145 0.10 7.98 4.50
N ASP A 146 -0.31 7.45 5.65
CA ASP A 146 0.06 6.13 6.15
C ASP A 146 -1.13 5.25 6.58
N ASN A 147 -2.26 5.39 5.89
CA ASN A 147 -3.42 4.53 6.10
C ASN A 147 -3.94 3.93 4.77
N SER A 148 -4.77 2.89 4.85
CA SER A 148 -5.36 2.16 3.72
C SER A 148 -6.88 1.96 3.89
N GLY A 149 -7.55 1.44 2.85
CA GLY A 149 -8.98 1.14 2.89
C GLY A 149 -9.86 2.38 2.92
N SER A 150 -9.51 3.44 2.18
CA SER A 150 -10.26 4.69 2.02
C SER A 150 -10.63 5.43 3.32
N ARG A 151 -10.03 5.06 4.45
CA ARG A 151 -10.26 5.71 5.74
C ARG A 151 -9.54 7.04 5.80
N GLY A 152 -10.26 8.10 6.19
CA GLY A 152 -9.71 9.45 6.25
C GLY A 152 -9.56 10.12 4.87
N VAL A 153 -10.21 9.59 3.82
CA VAL A 153 -10.16 10.14 2.46
C VAL A 153 -11.37 11.02 2.23
N ASP A 154 -11.17 12.25 1.77
CA ASP A 154 -12.24 13.18 1.43
C ASP A 154 -11.94 13.93 0.12
N LEU A 155 -12.92 14.05 -0.75
CA LEU A 155 -12.84 14.78 -2.01
C LEU A 155 -13.31 16.23 -1.82
N LEU A 156 -12.45 17.17 -2.08
CA LEU A 156 -12.78 18.60 -2.12
C LEU A 156 -13.21 18.97 -3.55
N SER A 157 -14.51 18.82 -3.81
CA SER A 157 -15.11 19.16 -5.09
C SER A 157 -15.45 20.64 -5.20
N ASP A 158 -15.66 21.31 -4.08
CA ASP A 158 -15.90 22.76 -3.97
C ASP A 158 -14.91 23.40 -2.99
N LEU A 159 -13.92 24.05 -3.54
CA LEU A 159 -12.89 24.74 -2.76
C LEU A 159 -13.30 26.14 -2.26
N SER A 160 -14.56 26.55 -2.46
CA SER A 160 -15.14 27.74 -1.83
C SER A 160 -15.82 27.44 -0.49
N ASP A 161 -16.05 26.15 -0.17
CA ASP A 161 -16.66 25.69 1.07
C ASP A 161 -15.59 25.50 2.16
N GLU A 162 -15.41 26.53 2.98
CA GLU A 162 -14.42 26.53 4.08
C GLU A 162 -14.74 25.49 5.18
N GLU A 163 -16.02 25.13 5.37
CA GLU A 163 -16.41 24.11 6.33
C GLU A 163 -15.99 22.72 5.83
N LEU A 164 -16.22 22.43 4.55
CA LEU A 164 -15.75 21.20 3.89
C LEU A 164 -14.24 21.08 3.96
N ILE A 165 -13.51 22.17 3.65
CA ILE A 165 -12.04 22.20 3.70
C ILE A 165 -11.53 21.89 5.11
N SER A 166 -12.07 22.57 6.12
CA SER A 166 -11.66 22.36 7.51
C SER A 166 -11.97 20.95 8.00
N ARG A 167 -13.15 20.43 7.68
CA ARG A 167 -13.55 19.06 8.03
C ARG A 167 -12.64 17.99 7.40
N ALA A 168 -12.29 18.17 6.13
CA ALA A 168 -11.42 17.22 5.42
C ALA A 168 -10.02 17.15 6.06
N TYR A 169 -9.47 18.28 6.51
CA TYR A 169 -8.21 18.30 7.26
C TYR A 169 -8.30 17.46 8.54
N GLU A 170 -9.26 17.77 9.40
CA GLU A 170 -9.43 17.11 10.69
C GLU A 170 -9.71 15.61 10.49
N TYR A 171 -10.55 15.27 9.53
CA TYR A 171 -10.89 13.89 9.20
C TYR A 171 -9.66 13.10 8.75
N SER A 172 -8.90 13.60 7.77
CA SER A 172 -7.69 12.93 7.32
C SER A 172 -6.63 12.84 8.42
N LYS A 173 -6.43 13.91 9.17
CA LYS A 173 -5.47 13.96 10.28
C LYS A 173 -5.78 12.94 11.37
N SER A 174 -7.06 12.75 11.71
CA SER A 174 -7.49 11.78 12.72
C SER A 174 -7.21 10.32 12.35
N TYR A 175 -7.03 10.03 11.05
CA TYR A 175 -6.70 8.69 10.56
C TYR A 175 -5.21 8.52 10.22
N SER A 176 -4.42 9.59 10.24
CA SER A 176 -2.97 9.49 10.04
C SER A 176 -2.28 9.01 11.31
N ARG A 177 -1.42 8.01 11.20
CA ARG A 177 -0.64 7.46 12.31
C ARG A 177 0.60 8.27 12.61
N GLY A 178 1.31 8.72 11.55
CA GLY A 178 2.49 9.58 11.65
C GLY A 178 2.16 11.07 11.71
N GLY A 179 0.89 11.43 11.55
CA GLY A 179 0.43 12.81 11.59
C GLY A 179 0.52 13.55 10.25
N ASP A 180 1.12 12.97 9.22
CA ASP A 180 1.15 13.57 7.88
C ASP A 180 -0.08 13.19 7.06
N ILE A 181 -0.58 14.14 6.26
CA ILE A 181 -1.59 13.91 5.24
C ILE A 181 -1.04 14.28 3.86
N VAL A 182 -1.73 13.83 2.83
CA VAL A 182 -1.44 14.19 1.44
C VAL A 182 -2.64 14.91 0.87
N VAL A 183 -2.41 16.06 0.25
CA VAL A 183 -3.38 16.75 -0.61
C VAL A 183 -2.92 16.57 -2.04
N GLU A 184 -3.72 15.93 -2.88
CA GLU A 184 -3.33 15.68 -4.26
C GLU A 184 -4.45 15.96 -5.24
N GLU A 185 -4.09 16.23 -6.49
CA GLU A 185 -5.01 16.36 -7.59
C GLU A 185 -5.94 15.16 -7.68
N TYR A 186 -7.23 15.41 -7.79
CA TYR A 186 -8.21 14.36 -8.03
C TYR A 186 -8.22 13.97 -9.50
N MET A 187 -7.68 12.79 -9.80
CA MET A 187 -7.66 12.24 -11.14
C MET A 187 -9.01 11.59 -11.47
N GLU A 188 -9.64 12.03 -12.55
CA GLU A 188 -10.85 11.42 -13.10
C GLU A 188 -10.46 10.36 -14.15
N GLY A 189 -11.15 9.24 -14.18
CA GLY A 189 -10.92 8.14 -15.13
C GLY A 189 -11.08 6.76 -14.49
N PRO A 190 -11.06 5.70 -15.30
CA PRO A 190 -11.11 4.35 -14.81
C PRO A 190 -9.86 4.04 -13.97
N GLU A 191 -10.02 3.12 -13.03
CA GLU A 191 -8.93 2.67 -12.14
C GLU A 191 -8.60 1.22 -12.45
N VAL A 192 -7.32 0.93 -12.53
CA VAL A 192 -6.80 -0.41 -12.68
C VAL A 192 -5.81 -0.71 -11.56
N SER A 193 -5.66 -1.98 -11.22
CA SER A 193 -4.51 -2.47 -10.48
C SER A 193 -3.63 -3.33 -11.37
N VAL A 194 -2.33 -3.28 -11.09
CA VAL A 194 -1.32 -4.09 -11.78
C VAL A 194 -0.60 -4.95 -10.76
N GLU A 195 -0.77 -6.24 -10.89
CA GLU A 195 -0.05 -7.22 -10.09
C GLU A 195 1.28 -7.54 -10.76
N THR A 196 2.36 -7.44 -10.01
CA THR A 196 3.71 -7.71 -10.50
C THR A 196 4.47 -8.64 -9.58
N LEU A 197 5.52 -9.27 -10.13
CA LEU A 197 6.52 -10.00 -9.37
C LEU A 197 7.90 -9.55 -9.83
N SER A 198 8.69 -9.04 -8.89
CA SER A 198 10.09 -8.70 -9.13
C SER A 198 11.00 -9.84 -8.67
N VAL A 199 12.01 -10.14 -9.48
CA VAL A 199 13.07 -11.12 -9.19
C VAL A 199 14.40 -10.50 -9.60
N ASP A 200 15.29 -10.30 -8.67
CA ASP A 200 16.63 -9.70 -8.90
C ASP A 200 16.57 -8.37 -9.69
N GLY A 201 15.56 -7.56 -9.38
CA GLY A 201 15.34 -6.24 -10.01
C GLY A 201 14.60 -6.28 -11.35
N GLU A 202 14.29 -7.45 -11.89
CA GLU A 202 13.46 -7.60 -13.07
C GLU A 202 11.97 -7.69 -12.68
N CYS A 203 11.17 -6.72 -13.14
CA CYS A 203 9.75 -6.63 -12.86
C CYS A 203 8.94 -7.35 -13.93
N HIS A 204 8.19 -8.37 -13.54
CA HIS A 204 7.29 -9.13 -14.40
C HIS A 204 5.85 -8.72 -14.13
N ILE A 205 5.13 -8.26 -15.17
CA ILE A 205 3.68 -8.00 -15.09
C ILE A 205 2.96 -9.34 -15.07
N ILE A 206 2.17 -9.57 -14.04
CA ILE A 206 1.37 -10.79 -13.88
C ILE A 206 -0.03 -10.57 -14.41
N GLN A 207 -0.68 -9.46 -14.03
CA GLN A 207 -2.05 -9.17 -14.41
C GLN A 207 -2.33 -7.67 -14.37
N ILE A 208 -3.25 -7.20 -15.21
CA ILE A 208 -3.90 -5.90 -15.14
C ILE A 208 -5.38 -6.15 -14.91
N THR A 209 -5.91 -5.54 -13.87
CA THR A 209 -7.26 -5.76 -13.36
C THR A 209 -8.04 -4.45 -13.36
N ASP A 210 -9.24 -4.43 -13.92
CA ASP A 210 -10.13 -3.28 -13.80
C ASP A 210 -10.75 -3.25 -12.40
N LYS A 211 -10.68 -2.10 -11.75
CA LYS A 211 -11.30 -1.87 -10.44
C LYS A 211 -12.66 -1.21 -10.61
N LEU A 212 -13.68 -1.84 -10.05
CA LEU A 212 -15.01 -1.25 -9.94
C LEU A 212 -15.16 -0.61 -8.56
N THR A 213 -15.29 0.71 -8.53
CA THR A 213 -15.46 1.48 -7.31
C THR A 213 -16.76 2.28 -7.32
N THR A 214 -17.27 2.64 -6.14
CA THR A 214 -18.42 3.55 -6.02
C THR A 214 -18.10 4.96 -6.48
N GLY A 215 -16.83 5.33 -6.59
CA GLY A 215 -16.41 6.72 -6.73
C GLY A 215 -16.69 7.53 -5.45
N ALA A 216 -16.59 8.87 -5.60
CA ALA A 216 -16.87 9.78 -4.49
C ALA A 216 -18.32 9.65 -4.01
N PRO A 217 -18.61 9.88 -2.72
CA PRO A 217 -17.68 10.27 -1.67
C PRO A 217 -17.01 9.11 -0.95
N TYR A 218 -17.41 7.87 -1.21
CA TYR A 218 -17.03 6.73 -0.36
C TYR A 218 -15.79 5.97 -0.85
N PHE A 219 -15.51 5.98 -2.15
CA PHE A 219 -14.38 5.26 -2.77
C PHE A 219 -14.29 3.78 -2.39
N VAL A 220 -15.46 3.14 -2.21
CA VAL A 220 -15.52 1.73 -1.84
C VAL A 220 -15.28 0.87 -3.08
N GLU A 221 -14.39 -0.09 -2.93
CA GLU A 221 -14.15 -1.11 -3.94
C GLU A 221 -15.30 -2.11 -3.96
N MET A 222 -15.93 -2.26 -5.12
CA MET A 222 -17.13 -3.09 -5.34
C MET A 222 -16.80 -4.42 -6.02
N GLY A 223 -15.67 -4.49 -6.70
CA GLY A 223 -15.25 -5.69 -7.41
C GLY A 223 -14.12 -5.45 -8.40
N HIS A 224 -13.68 -6.54 -9.00
CA HIS A 224 -12.61 -6.61 -9.95
C HIS A 224 -13.06 -7.35 -11.22
N SER A 225 -12.47 -6.98 -12.37
CA SER A 225 -12.64 -7.71 -13.62
C SER A 225 -11.26 -8.04 -14.19
N GLU A 226 -11.01 -9.33 -14.39
CA GLU A 226 -9.78 -9.89 -14.95
C GLU A 226 -10.06 -10.75 -16.18
N PRO A 227 -9.27 -10.59 -17.24
CA PRO A 227 -8.27 -9.53 -17.47
C PRO A 227 -8.93 -8.17 -17.70
N SER A 228 -8.14 -7.09 -17.57
CA SER A 228 -8.62 -5.73 -17.86
C SER A 228 -9.19 -5.60 -19.29
N ALA A 229 -10.30 -4.89 -19.41
CA ALA A 229 -10.94 -4.56 -20.69
C ALA A 229 -10.33 -3.31 -21.39
N GLN A 230 -9.30 -2.70 -20.81
CA GLN A 230 -8.61 -1.56 -21.45
C GLN A 230 -8.04 -1.95 -22.82
N PRO A 231 -7.99 -1.01 -23.80
CA PRO A 231 -7.36 -1.23 -25.10
C PRO A 231 -5.89 -1.67 -24.95
N GLU A 232 -5.39 -2.44 -25.91
CA GLU A 232 -4.03 -3.01 -25.82
C GLU A 232 -2.94 -1.97 -25.75
N ASP A 233 -3.06 -0.86 -26.47
CA ASP A 233 -2.12 0.27 -26.41
C ASP A 233 -2.11 0.94 -25.03
N ILE A 234 -3.26 1.02 -24.37
CA ILE A 234 -3.39 1.51 -22.99
C ILE A 234 -2.78 0.51 -22.01
N LYS A 235 -3.01 -0.79 -22.16
CA LYS A 235 -2.39 -1.82 -21.31
C LYS A 235 -0.86 -1.81 -21.41
N VAL A 236 -0.30 -1.55 -22.57
CA VAL A 236 1.15 -1.39 -22.73
C VAL A 236 1.65 -0.22 -21.89
N ARG A 237 0.99 0.95 -22.00
CA ARG A 237 1.35 2.13 -21.20
C ARG A 237 1.18 1.90 -19.69
N ILE A 238 0.10 1.24 -19.28
CA ILE A 238 -0.11 0.84 -17.89
C ILE A 238 1.05 -0.01 -17.38
N SER A 239 1.46 -1.02 -18.17
CA SER A 239 2.58 -1.90 -17.83
C SER A 239 3.92 -1.15 -17.70
N GLU A 240 4.17 -0.22 -18.61
CA GLU A 240 5.37 0.65 -18.57
C GLU A 240 5.39 1.51 -17.29
N VAL A 241 4.28 2.16 -16.97
CA VAL A 241 4.16 3.00 -15.77
C VAL A 241 4.28 2.15 -14.50
N ALA A 242 3.61 0.99 -14.43
CA ALA A 242 3.70 0.09 -13.29
C ALA A 242 5.15 -0.39 -13.07
N SER A 243 5.82 -0.84 -14.14
CA SER A 243 7.21 -1.29 -14.06
C SER A 243 8.16 -0.17 -13.63
N ALA A 244 7.96 1.03 -14.16
CA ALA A 244 8.73 2.20 -13.76
C ALA A 244 8.51 2.56 -12.28
N ALA A 245 7.25 2.48 -11.80
CA ALA A 245 6.91 2.74 -10.40
C ALA A 245 7.54 1.70 -9.46
N VAL A 246 7.44 0.41 -9.77
CA VAL A 246 8.04 -0.69 -9.00
C VAL A 246 9.55 -0.50 -8.87
N LYS A 247 10.21 -0.15 -9.98
CA LYS A 247 11.65 0.13 -10.02
C LYS A 247 12.00 1.38 -9.20
N ALA A 248 11.24 2.45 -9.34
CA ALA A 248 11.46 3.70 -8.60
C ALA A 248 11.34 3.49 -7.08
N ILE A 249 10.33 2.75 -6.64
CA ILE A 249 10.12 2.40 -5.22
C ILE A 249 11.25 1.52 -4.68
N GLY A 250 11.94 0.76 -5.54
CA GLY A 250 13.05 -0.12 -5.18
C GLY A 250 12.63 -1.54 -4.82
N ILE A 251 11.55 -2.05 -5.41
CA ILE A 251 11.10 -3.43 -5.19
C ILE A 251 11.89 -4.35 -6.11
N GLU A 252 13.00 -4.87 -5.63
CA GLU A 252 13.88 -5.78 -6.38
C GLU A 252 13.46 -7.25 -6.27
N ASN A 253 12.84 -7.64 -5.15
CA ASN A 253 12.39 -9.01 -4.91
C ASN A 253 11.04 -9.02 -4.21
N GLY A 254 10.07 -9.73 -4.78
CA GLY A 254 8.75 -9.91 -4.21
C GLY A 254 7.60 -9.39 -5.09
N PRO A 255 6.36 -9.66 -4.69
CA PRO A 255 5.17 -9.17 -5.38
C PRO A 255 4.91 -7.69 -5.07
N SER A 256 4.24 -7.01 -5.99
CA SER A 256 3.67 -5.69 -5.74
C SER A 256 2.32 -5.49 -6.43
N HIS A 257 1.54 -4.59 -5.87
CA HIS A 257 0.22 -4.16 -6.32
C HIS A 257 0.27 -2.66 -6.58
N THR A 258 0.06 -2.26 -7.83
CA THR A 258 0.15 -0.85 -8.24
C THR A 258 -1.21 -0.36 -8.74
N GLU A 259 -1.78 0.65 -8.08
CA GLU A 259 -3.02 1.28 -8.50
C GLU A 259 -2.75 2.44 -9.45
N ILE A 260 -3.42 2.45 -10.60
CA ILE A 260 -3.22 3.43 -11.67
C ILE A 260 -4.58 3.99 -12.11
N LYS A 261 -4.68 5.32 -12.20
CA LYS A 261 -5.76 6.01 -12.89
C LYS A 261 -5.39 6.19 -14.36
N VAL A 262 -6.30 5.79 -15.25
CA VAL A 262 -6.17 6.01 -16.69
C VAL A 262 -6.87 7.34 -17.03
N THR A 263 -6.09 8.40 -17.26
CA THR A 263 -6.57 9.77 -17.50
C THR A 263 -6.33 10.21 -18.94
#